data_e02c8730b68909fc4c9960cf2bf8f629
#
_entry.id   e02c8730b68909fc4c9960cf2bf8f629
#
_cell.length_a   1.000
_cell.length_b   1.000
_cell.length_c   1.000
_cell.angle_alpha   90.00
_cell.angle_beta   90.00
_cell.angle_gamma   90.00
#
_symmetry.space_group_name_H-M   'P 1'
#
loop_
_entity.id
_entity.type
_entity.pdbx_description
1 polymer ?
#
loop_
_entity_poly.entity_id
_entity_poly.type
_entity_poly.pdbx_seq_one_letter_code
_entity_poly.pdbx_strand_id
1 'polypeptide(L)'
;ISTSIGIAVYPNDAETYDELLRNADMAMYHAKEEGKNNFQFFMPAMNKQAHHRLLLENKLRNAIEQDHFQLFYQPQIDLKTGDIIGSEALIRWFDPEQGMISPVEFIPLAEDTGLIGQIGDWVIDTACREMKALQDKGFPQIKVAINVSAFQFRHGKHLGEVISRALSEHQYPAKFLALELTESILIDDTKETLKILNAMRDLDITLAIDDFGTGYSSLSYLKQFPIDILKIDQSFIRDITTDMSDKAIVSAIIAMAKQLEIDVLAEGVETIEHQTFLQSQGCDYVQGYLYCRPIPADELFSRWQKNELTKG
;
A
#
# COMPACT_ATOMS: atom_id res chain seq x y z
N ILE A 1 3.35 -20.56 18.33
CA ILE A 1 2.04 -21.13 17.95
C ILE A 1 0.98 -20.23 18.55
N SER A 2 0.14 -19.61 17.73
CA SER A 2 -1.01 -18.81 18.16
C SER A 2 -2.30 -19.54 17.78
N THR A 3 -3.38 -19.31 18.55
CA THR A 3 -4.69 -19.87 18.23
C THR A 3 -5.77 -18.81 18.30
N SER A 4 -6.78 -18.91 17.43
CA SER A 4 -7.99 -18.11 17.48
C SER A 4 -9.15 -19.01 17.89
N ILE A 5 -10.00 -18.55 18.81
CA ILE A 5 -11.09 -19.33 19.39
C ILE A 5 -12.41 -18.59 19.15
N GLY A 6 -13.39 -19.29 18.57
CA GLY A 6 -14.77 -18.80 18.49
C GLY A 6 -15.65 -19.50 19.52
N ILE A 7 -16.52 -18.77 20.18
CA ILE A 7 -17.38 -19.25 21.25
C ILE A 7 -18.84 -18.93 20.91
N ALA A 8 -19.69 -19.95 20.92
CA ALA A 8 -21.16 -19.81 20.86
C ALA A 8 -21.80 -20.51 22.06
N VAL A 9 -22.82 -19.92 22.64
CA VAL A 9 -23.42 -20.35 23.91
C VAL A 9 -24.87 -20.79 23.70
N TYR A 10 -25.14 -22.07 24.06
CA TYR A 10 -26.50 -22.59 24.10
C TYR A 10 -27.26 -22.10 25.36
N PRO A 11 -28.57 -21.78 25.27
CA PRO A 11 -29.39 -21.68 24.05
C PRO A 11 -29.36 -20.28 23.39
N ASN A 12 -28.54 -19.35 23.90
CA ASN A 12 -28.61 -17.94 23.56
C ASN A 12 -28.23 -17.66 22.09
N ASP A 13 -27.24 -18.39 21.57
CA ASP A 13 -26.70 -18.13 20.23
C ASP A 13 -27.30 -19.08 19.16
N ALA A 14 -27.84 -20.23 19.57
CA ALA A 14 -28.57 -21.16 18.71
C ALA A 14 -29.31 -22.23 19.52
N GLU A 15 -30.34 -22.84 18.92
CA GLU A 15 -31.10 -23.93 19.53
C GLU A 15 -30.68 -25.32 19.02
N THR A 16 -29.92 -25.38 17.89
CA THR A 16 -29.44 -26.63 17.31
C THR A 16 -27.93 -26.73 17.33
N TYR A 17 -27.40 -27.96 17.34
CA TYR A 17 -25.96 -28.23 17.33
C TYR A 17 -25.28 -27.65 16.07
N ASP A 18 -25.90 -27.83 14.90
CA ASP A 18 -25.34 -27.38 13.63
C ASP A 18 -25.24 -25.85 13.56
N GLU A 19 -26.26 -25.14 14.08
CA GLU A 19 -26.23 -23.67 14.18
C GLU A 19 -25.19 -23.20 15.19
N LEU A 20 -25.06 -23.86 16.35
CA LEU A 20 -24.04 -23.53 17.35
C LEU A 20 -22.63 -23.66 16.79
N LEU A 21 -22.38 -24.76 16.06
CA LEU A 21 -21.08 -25.00 15.45
C LEU A 21 -20.78 -23.93 14.39
N ARG A 22 -21.73 -23.63 13.52
CA ARG A 22 -21.59 -22.56 12.51
C ARG A 22 -21.33 -21.20 13.15
N ASN A 23 -22.05 -20.86 14.21
CA ASN A 23 -21.90 -19.60 14.90
C ASN A 23 -20.56 -19.51 15.65
N ALA A 24 -20.07 -20.61 16.21
CA ALA A 24 -18.73 -20.67 16.80
C ALA A 24 -17.64 -20.54 15.73
N ASP A 25 -17.79 -21.16 14.56
CA ASP A 25 -16.86 -21.00 13.43
C ASP A 25 -16.79 -19.55 12.95
N MET A 26 -17.92 -18.85 12.85
CA MET A 26 -17.94 -17.44 12.50
C MET A 26 -17.23 -16.58 13.53
N ALA A 27 -17.45 -16.83 14.82
CA ALA A 27 -16.76 -16.12 15.89
C ALA A 27 -15.24 -16.41 15.88
N MET A 28 -14.83 -17.63 15.57
CA MET A 28 -13.41 -17.98 15.40
C MET A 28 -12.79 -17.26 14.20
N TYR A 29 -13.54 -17.14 13.11
CA TYR A 29 -13.08 -16.41 11.93
C TYR A 29 -12.88 -14.92 12.25
N HIS A 30 -13.83 -14.30 12.94
CA HIS A 30 -13.73 -12.91 13.41
C HIS A 30 -12.52 -12.71 14.34
N ALA A 31 -12.23 -13.68 15.22
CA ALA A 31 -11.02 -13.65 16.05
C ALA A 31 -9.72 -13.69 15.21
N LYS A 32 -9.73 -14.32 14.04
CA LYS A 32 -8.58 -14.30 13.10
C LYS A 32 -8.42 -12.94 12.43
N GLU A 33 -9.51 -12.28 12.06
CA GLU A 33 -9.51 -10.94 11.46
C GLU A 33 -9.05 -9.87 12.47
N GLU A 34 -9.45 -9.98 13.74
CA GLU A 34 -9.02 -9.05 14.80
C GLU A 34 -7.61 -9.30 15.36
N GLY A 35 -6.71 -9.78 14.52
CA GLY A 35 -5.28 -9.87 14.85
C GLY A 35 -4.82 -11.23 15.35
N LYS A 36 -5.65 -12.27 15.28
CA LYS A 36 -5.33 -13.64 15.71
C LYS A 36 -4.99 -13.72 17.20
N ASN A 37 -4.69 -14.91 17.73
CA ASN A 37 -4.26 -15.12 19.13
C ASN A 37 -5.21 -14.49 20.18
N ASN A 38 -6.51 -14.49 19.90
CA ASN A 38 -7.58 -14.02 20.77
C ASN A 38 -8.79 -14.97 20.72
N PHE A 39 -9.82 -14.65 21.47
CA PHE A 39 -11.11 -15.33 21.40
C PHE A 39 -12.25 -14.33 21.17
N GLN A 40 -13.29 -14.78 20.48
CA GLN A 40 -14.50 -13.99 20.25
C GLN A 40 -15.76 -14.80 20.58
N PHE A 41 -16.71 -14.14 21.21
CA PHE A 41 -18.06 -14.67 21.34
C PHE A 41 -18.85 -14.37 20.09
N PHE A 42 -19.70 -15.31 19.70
CA PHE A 42 -20.60 -15.09 18.59
C PHE A 42 -21.53 -13.90 18.87
N MET A 43 -21.72 -13.06 17.87
CA MET A 43 -22.70 -11.99 17.85
C MET A 43 -23.50 -12.08 16.54
N PRO A 44 -24.83 -11.86 16.58
CA PRO A 44 -25.68 -11.92 15.37
C PRO A 44 -25.23 -10.98 14.23
N ALA A 45 -24.48 -9.91 14.57
CA ALA A 45 -23.89 -9.01 13.58
C ALA A 45 -22.84 -9.73 12.70
N MET A 46 -22.15 -10.76 13.20
CA MET A 46 -21.16 -11.55 12.44
C MET A 46 -21.78 -12.29 11.26
N ASN A 47 -23.04 -12.72 11.36
CA ASN A 47 -23.79 -13.29 10.25
C ASN A 47 -23.92 -12.30 9.09
N LYS A 48 -24.19 -11.03 9.39
CA LYS A 48 -24.30 -9.97 8.37
C LYS A 48 -22.94 -9.69 7.72
N GLN A 49 -21.88 -9.66 8.52
CA GLN A 49 -20.52 -9.45 8.02
C GLN A 49 -20.07 -10.59 7.11
N ALA A 50 -20.28 -11.85 7.50
CA ALA A 50 -19.97 -13.01 6.68
C ALA A 50 -20.74 -13.01 5.34
N HIS A 51 -22.05 -12.65 5.38
CA HIS A 51 -22.84 -12.52 4.15
C HIS A 51 -22.36 -11.36 3.27
N HIS A 52 -22.08 -10.21 3.86
CA HIS A 52 -21.52 -9.05 3.15
C HIS A 52 -20.20 -9.40 2.47
N ARG A 53 -19.31 -10.10 3.20
CA ARG A 53 -18.02 -10.55 2.67
C ARG A 53 -18.17 -11.48 1.46
N LEU A 54 -19.09 -12.45 1.51
CA LEU A 54 -19.38 -13.33 0.38
C LEU A 54 -19.89 -12.57 -0.85
N LEU A 55 -20.77 -11.59 -0.63
CA LEU A 55 -21.26 -10.74 -1.72
C LEU A 55 -20.14 -9.88 -2.30
N LEU A 56 -19.29 -9.32 -1.44
CA LEU A 56 -18.16 -8.50 -1.85
C LEU A 56 -17.12 -9.33 -2.63
N GLU A 57 -16.86 -10.58 -2.21
CA GLU A 57 -15.95 -11.47 -2.96
C GLU A 57 -16.46 -11.75 -4.37
N ASN A 58 -17.75 -12.04 -4.53
CA ASN A 58 -18.34 -12.25 -5.85
C ASN A 58 -18.27 -11.00 -6.71
N LYS A 59 -18.57 -9.84 -6.13
CA LYS A 59 -18.43 -8.56 -6.82
C LYS A 59 -16.99 -8.25 -7.21
N LEU A 60 -16.01 -8.59 -6.34
CA LEU A 60 -14.59 -8.39 -6.62
C LEU A 60 -14.10 -9.23 -7.80
N ARG A 61 -14.53 -10.50 -7.90
CA ARG A 61 -14.26 -11.34 -9.06
C ARG A 61 -14.79 -10.73 -10.35
N ASN A 62 -16.03 -10.26 -10.32
CA ASN A 62 -16.65 -9.58 -11.46
C ASN A 62 -15.92 -8.26 -11.81
N ALA A 63 -15.45 -7.52 -10.80
CA ALA A 63 -14.76 -6.26 -11.01
C ALA A 63 -13.43 -6.42 -11.78
N ILE A 64 -12.71 -7.53 -11.53
CA ILE A 64 -11.48 -7.88 -12.26
C ILE A 64 -11.79 -8.14 -13.76
N GLU A 65 -12.93 -8.81 -14.05
CA GLU A 65 -13.30 -9.17 -15.42
C GLU A 65 -13.94 -8.01 -16.21
N GLN A 66 -14.50 -7.02 -15.54
CA GLN A 66 -15.34 -5.98 -16.16
C GLN A 66 -14.76 -4.56 -16.06
N ASP A 67 -13.45 -4.43 -15.82
CA ASP A 67 -12.74 -3.14 -15.78
C ASP A 67 -13.35 -2.13 -14.79
N HIS A 68 -13.78 -2.59 -13.59
CA HIS A 68 -14.33 -1.71 -12.56
C HIS A 68 -13.24 -1.03 -11.72
N PHE A 69 -11.97 -1.26 -12.00
CA PHE A 69 -10.86 -0.60 -11.33
C PHE A 69 -10.37 0.62 -12.09
N GLN A 70 -9.86 1.58 -11.35
CA GLN A 70 -9.17 2.75 -11.86
C GLN A 70 -7.96 3.07 -10.99
N LEU A 71 -6.87 3.57 -11.58
CA LEU A 71 -5.76 4.12 -10.82
C LEU A 71 -5.95 5.61 -10.57
N PHE A 72 -5.71 6.00 -9.33
CA PHE A 72 -5.54 7.38 -8.93
C PHE A 72 -4.08 7.59 -8.57
N TYR A 73 -3.56 8.76 -8.83
CA TYR A 73 -2.17 9.10 -8.64
C TYR A 73 -2.04 10.21 -7.62
N GLN A 74 -1.17 9.99 -6.63
CA GLN A 74 -0.84 11.02 -5.65
C GLN A 74 0.60 11.48 -5.85
N PRO A 75 0.85 12.77 -6.10
CA PRO A 75 2.19 13.28 -6.38
C PRO A 75 3.10 13.21 -5.15
N GLN A 76 4.37 12.91 -5.40
CA GLN A 76 5.48 12.92 -4.45
C GLN A 76 6.38 14.12 -4.79
N ILE A 77 6.69 14.92 -3.79
CA ILE A 77 7.35 16.22 -3.95
C ILE A 77 8.72 16.22 -3.26
N ASP A 78 9.72 16.71 -3.95
CA ASP A 78 11.04 17.00 -3.38
C ASP A 78 10.96 18.26 -2.49
N LEU A 79 11.31 18.12 -1.21
CA LEU A 79 11.23 19.21 -0.24
C LEU A 79 12.24 20.33 -0.47
N LYS A 80 13.32 20.08 -1.23
CA LYS A 80 14.37 21.09 -1.52
C LYS A 80 14.00 21.94 -2.71
N THR A 81 13.48 21.29 -3.79
CA THR A 81 13.20 22.00 -5.07
C THR A 81 11.74 22.40 -5.20
N GLY A 82 10.82 21.67 -4.52
CA GLY A 82 9.37 21.80 -4.71
C GLY A 82 8.86 21.10 -5.97
N ASP A 83 9.70 20.36 -6.70
CA ASP A 83 9.33 19.69 -7.92
C ASP A 83 8.65 18.34 -7.64
N ILE A 84 7.78 17.92 -8.57
CA ILE A 84 7.24 16.57 -8.57
C ILE A 84 8.33 15.58 -9.02
N ILE A 85 8.63 14.57 -8.18
CA ILE A 85 9.65 13.56 -8.45
C ILE A 85 9.07 12.18 -8.72
N GLY A 86 7.84 11.96 -8.30
CA GLY A 86 7.13 10.71 -8.43
C GLY A 86 5.63 10.87 -8.23
N SER A 87 4.93 9.76 -8.37
CA SER A 87 3.53 9.64 -7.98
C SER A 87 3.26 8.21 -7.51
N GLU A 88 2.47 8.05 -6.47
CA GLU A 88 1.97 6.74 -6.04
C GLU A 88 0.69 6.39 -6.78
N ALA A 89 0.64 5.18 -7.36
CA ALA A 89 -0.53 4.63 -8.03
C ALA A 89 -1.43 3.90 -7.01
N LEU A 90 -2.59 4.45 -6.76
CA LEU A 90 -3.54 4.01 -5.76
C LEU A 90 -4.80 3.46 -6.43
N ILE A 91 -5.06 2.17 -6.28
CA ILE A 91 -6.24 1.53 -6.87
C ILE A 91 -7.54 2.04 -6.25
N ARG A 92 -8.56 2.21 -7.09
CA ARG A 92 -9.94 2.53 -6.74
C ARG A 92 -10.87 1.53 -7.41
N TRP A 93 -11.86 1.06 -6.68
CA TRP A 93 -12.89 0.18 -7.20
C TRP A 93 -14.23 0.92 -7.30
N PHE A 94 -14.78 0.98 -8.49
CA PHE A 94 -16.08 1.61 -8.77
C PHE A 94 -17.11 0.53 -9.11
N ASP A 95 -17.89 0.12 -8.12
CA ASP A 95 -19.02 -0.79 -8.32
C ASP A 95 -20.19 -0.02 -8.96
N PRO A 96 -20.82 -0.54 -10.03
CA PRO A 96 -21.91 0.16 -10.70
C PRO A 96 -23.14 0.44 -9.84
N GLU A 97 -23.37 -0.34 -8.79
CA GLU A 97 -24.52 -0.21 -7.92
C GLU A 97 -24.22 0.57 -6.62
N GLN A 98 -23.00 0.38 -6.06
CA GLN A 98 -22.62 0.93 -4.76
C GLN A 98 -21.70 2.15 -4.85
N GLY A 99 -21.20 2.46 -6.05
CA GLY A 99 -20.20 3.51 -6.24
C GLY A 99 -18.81 3.07 -5.81
N MET A 100 -18.01 3.97 -5.24
CA MET A 100 -16.65 3.69 -4.86
C MET A 100 -16.59 2.81 -3.60
N ILE A 101 -16.00 1.61 -3.73
CA ILE A 101 -15.67 0.71 -2.62
C ILE A 101 -14.25 1.01 -2.14
N SER A 102 -14.08 1.15 -0.81
CA SER A 102 -12.80 1.54 -0.22
C SER A 102 -11.72 0.44 -0.36
N PRO A 103 -10.47 0.80 -0.69
CA PRO A 103 -9.34 -0.13 -0.63
C PRO A 103 -9.19 -0.84 0.71
N VAL A 104 -9.45 -0.17 1.82
CA VAL A 104 -9.42 -0.76 3.18
C VAL A 104 -10.40 -1.94 3.31
N GLU A 105 -11.48 -1.94 2.53
CA GLU A 105 -12.50 -3.00 2.58
C GLU A 105 -12.16 -4.17 1.65
N PHE A 106 -11.70 -3.90 0.41
CA PHE A 106 -11.52 -4.97 -0.56
C PHE A 106 -10.09 -5.53 -0.65
N ILE A 107 -9.05 -4.77 -0.29
CA ILE A 107 -7.66 -5.27 -0.35
C ILE A 107 -7.44 -6.46 0.60
N PRO A 108 -7.83 -6.41 1.89
CA PRO A 108 -7.70 -7.57 2.77
C PRO A 108 -8.47 -8.80 2.24
N LEU A 109 -9.67 -8.60 1.68
CA LEU A 109 -10.43 -9.67 1.06
C LEU A 109 -9.72 -10.27 -0.17
N ALA A 110 -9.12 -9.42 -1.01
CA ALA A 110 -8.35 -9.85 -2.17
C ALA A 110 -7.11 -10.66 -1.75
N GLU A 111 -6.44 -10.29 -0.66
CA GLU A 111 -5.31 -11.03 -0.10
C GLU A 111 -5.71 -12.39 0.41
N ASP A 112 -6.78 -12.47 1.22
CA ASP A 112 -7.29 -13.71 1.80
C ASP A 112 -7.77 -14.72 0.73
N THR A 113 -8.33 -14.21 -0.37
CA THR A 113 -8.85 -15.03 -1.48
C THR A 113 -7.81 -15.29 -2.58
N GLY A 114 -6.64 -14.66 -2.51
CA GLY A 114 -5.59 -14.72 -3.53
C GLY A 114 -5.89 -13.90 -4.81
N LEU A 115 -7.02 -13.18 -4.85
CA LEU A 115 -7.37 -12.30 -5.97
C LEU A 115 -6.42 -11.11 -6.10
N ILE A 116 -5.70 -10.76 -5.03
CA ILE A 116 -4.72 -9.68 -5.01
C ILE A 116 -3.62 -9.88 -6.07
N GLY A 117 -3.30 -11.13 -6.44
CA GLY A 117 -2.35 -11.40 -7.52
C GLY A 117 -2.83 -10.84 -8.87
N GLN A 118 -4.08 -11.13 -9.25
CA GLN A 118 -4.66 -10.64 -10.50
C GLN A 118 -4.84 -9.11 -10.49
N ILE A 119 -5.26 -8.57 -9.34
CA ILE A 119 -5.38 -7.11 -9.16
C ILE A 119 -4.02 -6.44 -9.33
N GLY A 120 -2.97 -6.98 -8.72
CA GLY A 120 -1.64 -6.41 -8.82
C GLY A 120 -1.05 -6.50 -10.23
N ASP A 121 -1.29 -7.59 -10.95
CA ASP A 121 -0.91 -7.71 -12.36
C ASP A 121 -1.58 -6.59 -13.19
N TRP A 122 -2.87 -6.34 -12.96
CA TRP A 122 -3.62 -5.26 -13.59
C TRP A 122 -3.08 -3.87 -13.21
N VAL A 123 -2.73 -3.66 -11.93
CA VAL A 123 -2.15 -2.38 -11.46
C VAL A 123 -0.83 -2.09 -12.16
N ILE A 124 0.07 -3.06 -12.23
CA ILE A 124 1.39 -2.91 -12.87
C ILE A 124 1.23 -2.55 -14.35
N ASP A 125 0.40 -3.30 -15.08
CA ASP A 125 0.15 -3.05 -16.50
C ASP A 125 -0.44 -1.65 -16.72
N THR A 126 -1.50 -1.33 -15.99
CA THR A 126 -2.21 -0.05 -16.11
C THR A 126 -1.33 1.14 -15.76
N ALA A 127 -0.54 1.08 -14.68
CA ALA A 127 0.35 2.16 -14.27
C ALA A 127 1.43 2.42 -15.33
N CYS A 128 2.08 1.38 -15.87
CA CYS A 128 3.06 1.52 -16.94
C CYS A 128 2.44 2.14 -18.19
N ARG A 129 1.26 1.68 -18.59
CA ARG A 129 0.52 2.20 -19.77
C ARG A 129 0.13 3.67 -19.60
N GLU A 130 -0.48 4.02 -18.48
CA GLU A 130 -0.98 5.38 -18.24
C GLU A 130 0.17 6.38 -18.08
N MET A 131 1.20 6.06 -17.31
CA MET A 131 2.35 6.94 -17.14
C MET A 131 3.13 7.14 -18.44
N LYS A 132 3.27 6.09 -19.26
CA LYS A 132 3.86 6.23 -20.60
C LYS A 132 3.02 7.15 -21.47
N ALA A 133 1.70 6.99 -21.47
CA ALA A 133 0.81 7.86 -22.23
C ALA A 133 0.88 9.34 -21.78
N LEU A 134 1.07 9.61 -20.49
CA LEU A 134 1.30 10.96 -19.97
C LEU A 134 2.66 11.51 -20.41
N GLN A 135 3.73 10.71 -20.34
CA GLN A 135 5.06 11.12 -20.82
C GLN A 135 5.06 11.45 -22.32
N ASP A 136 4.33 10.68 -23.13
CA ASP A 136 4.19 10.95 -24.57
C ASP A 136 3.41 12.25 -24.86
N LYS A 137 2.56 12.71 -23.94
CA LYS A 137 1.89 14.02 -23.97
C LYS A 137 2.78 15.15 -23.42
N GLY A 138 4.00 14.87 -22.93
CA GLY A 138 4.95 15.85 -22.40
C GLY A 138 4.97 15.97 -20.88
N PHE A 139 4.33 15.06 -20.13
CA PHE A 139 4.48 14.98 -18.69
C PHE A 139 5.95 14.65 -18.32
N PRO A 140 6.48 15.15 -17.19
CA PRO A 140 7.85 14.87 -16.82
C PRO A 140 8.10 13.38 -16.59
N GLN A 141 9.33 12.96 -16.81
CA GLN A 141 9.78 11.60 -16.53
C GLN A 141 9.99 11.43 -15.04
N ILE A 142 8.91 11.17 -14.32
CA ILE A 142 8.91 10.90 -12.89
C ILE A 142 8.70 9.41 -12.61
N LYS A 143 8.99 8.98 -11.39
CA LYS A 143 8.72 7.62 -10.94
C LYS A 143 7.23 7.40 -10.71
N VAL A 144 6.73 6.20 -11.04
CA VAL A 144 5.44 5.70 -10.53
C VAL A 144 5.70 4.61 -9.52
N ALA A 145 5.18 4.80 -8.32
CA ALA A 145 5.28 3.84 -7.23
C ALA A 145 4.02 2.98 -7.19
N ILE A 146 4.20 1.67 -6.99
CA ILE A 146 3.13 0.67 -6.97
C ILE A 146 3.27 -0.17 -5.71
N ASN A 147 2.18 -0.28 -4.96
CA ASN A 147 2.09 -1.14 -3.80
C ASN A 147 2.10 -2.62 -4.20
N VAL A 148 2.97 -3.41 -3.59
CA VAL A 148 3.11 -4.85 -3.81
C VAL A 148 2.74 -5.60 -2.54
N SER A 149 1.71 -6.45 -2.61
CA SER A 149 1.29 -7.26 -1.47
C SER A 149 2.31 -8.35 -1.11
N ALA A 150 2.29 -8.79 0.15
CA ALA A 150 3.11 -9.93 0.59
C ALA A 150 2.81 -11.21 -0.21
N PHE A 151 1.58 -11.38 -0.69
CA PHE A 151 1.22 -12.50 -1.56
C PHE A 151 1.99 -12.46 -2.89
N GLN A 152 1.97 -11.32 -3.58
CA GLN A 152 2.68 -11.14 -4.85
C GLN A 152 4.20 -11.26 -4.68
N PHE A 153 4.73 -10.67 -3.60
CA PHE A 153 6.16 -10.72 -3.32
C PHE A 153 6.66 -12.16 -3.11
N ARG A 154 5.92 -13.00 -2.36
CA ARG A 154 6.25 -14.42 -2.20
C ARG A 154 6.22 -15.21 -3.51
N HIS A 155 5.51 -14.72 -4.51
CA HIS A 155 5.51 -15.27 -5.88
C HIS A 155 6.44 -14.46 -6.80
N GLY A 156 7.61 -14.08 -6.32
CA GLY A 156 8.52 -13.12 -6.95
C GLY A 156 8.93 -13.45 -8.39
N LYS A 157 8.98 -14.74 -8.78
CA LYS A 157 9.21 -15.10 -10.19
C LYS A 157 8.09 -14.61 -11.09
N HIS A 158 6.83 -14.83 -10.69
CA HIS A 158 5.67 -14.34 -11.43
C HIS A 158 5.65 -12.80 -11.46
N LEU A 159 5.91 -12.15 -10.34
CA LEU A 159 6.01 -10.69 -10.24
C LEU A 159 7.03 -10.13 -11.24
N GLY A 160 8.24 -10.72 -11.31
CA GLY A 160 9.29 -10.32 -12.26
C GLY A 160 8.87 -10.50 -13.72
N GLU A 161 8.17 -11.59 -14.04
CA GLU A 161 7.64 -11.84 -15.39
C GLU A 161 6.57 -10.80 -15.78
N VAL A 162 5.64 -10.48 -14.87
CA VAL A 162 4.59 -9.46 -15.10
C VAL A 162 5.20 -8.09 -15.32
N ILE A 163 6.11 -7.67 -14.45
CA ILE A 163 6.82 -6.40 -14.58
C ILE A 163 7.57 -6.30 -15.91
N SER A 164 8.38 -7.32 -16.22
CA SER A 164 9.17 -7.32 -17.46
C SER A 164 8.29 -7.23 -18.71
N ARG A 165 7.15 -7.92 -18.68
CA ARG A 165 6.14 -7.86 -19.75
C ARG A 165 5.57 -6.45 -19.87
N ALA A 166 5.05 -5.86 -18.78
CA ALA A 166 4.43 -4.53 -18.81
C ALA A 166 5.42 -3.44 -19.27
N LEU A 167 6.66 -3.47 -18.77
CA LEU A 167 7.71 -2.55 -19.19
C LEU A 167 8.00 -2.65 -20.70
N SER A 168 8.06 -3.88 -21.24
CA SER A 168 8.31 -4.13 -22.65
C SER A 168 7.13 -3.75 -23.55
N GLU A 169 5.91 -4.16 -23.19
CA GLU A 169 4.69 -3.90 -23.97
C GLU A 169 4.39 -2.41 -24.08
N HIS A 170 4.54 -1.67 -22.98
CA HIS A 170 4.29 -0.23 -22.95
C HIS A 170 5.53 0.61 -23.25
N GLN A 171 6.69 0.01 -23.47
CA GLN A 171 7.97 0.71 -23.66
C GLN A 171 8.25 1.73 -22.53
N TYR A 172 7.87 1.35 -21.28
CA TYR A 172 8.08 2.16 -20.11
C TYR A 172 9.43 1.85 -19.48
N PRO A 173 10.34 2.83 -19.30
CA PRO A 173 11.68 2.56 -18.77
C PRO A 173 11.62 2.14 -17.29
N ALA A 174 12.26 1.02 -16.96
CA ALA A 174 12.21 0.43 -15.61
C ALA A 174 12.63 1.39 -14.50
N LYS A 175 13.61 2.27 -14.74
CA LYS A 175 14.09 3.28 -13.78
C LYS A 175 13.01 4.27 -13.30
N PHE A 176 11.87 4.33 -13.98
CA PHE A 176 10.70 5.12 -13.56
C PHE A 176 9.63 4.29 -12.87
N LEU A 177 9.86 2.99 -12.63
CA LEU A 177 9.01 2.15 -11.80
C LEU A 177 9.60 2.06 -10.39
N ALA A 178 8.78 2.25 -9.37
CA ALA A 178 9.10 1.97 -7.98
C ALA A 178 8.12 0.93 -7.42
N LEU A 179 8.62 0.02 -6.59
CA LEU A 179 7.79 -0.94 -5.86
C LEU A 179 7.81 -0.59 -4.38
N GLU A 180 6.64 -0.47 -3.80
CA GLU A 180 6.44 -0.21 -2.37
C GLU A 180 6.08 -1.52 -1.67
N LEU A 181 6.86 -1.86 -0.66
CA LEU A 181 6.79 -3.11 0.08
C LEU A 181 6.55 -2.79 1.55
N THR A 182 5.54 -3.39 2.17
CA THR A 182 5.33 -3.22 3.61
C THR A 182 6.48 -3.80 4.42
N GLU A 183 6.76 -3.21 5.57
CA GLU A 183 7.81 -3.65 6.51
C GLU A 183 7.74 -5.15 6.82
N SER A 184 6.54 -5.72 6.92
CA SER A 184 6.32 -7.12 7.26
C SER A 184 6.91 -8.12 6.25
N ILE A 185 7.04 -7.73 4.98
CA ILE A 185 7.63 -8.56 3.92
C ILE A 185 9.12 -8.84 4.20
N LEU A 186 9.79 -7.92 4.88
CA LEU A 186 11.23 -8.00 5.13
C LEU A 186 11.60 -8.97 6.26
N ILE A 187 10.63 -9.41 7.04
CA ILE A 187 10.84 -10.30 8.21
C ILE A 187 10.82 -11.78 7.80
N ASP A 188 10.09 -12.12 6.72
CA ASP A 188 10.00 -13.49 6.21
C ASP A 188 11.27 -13.88 5.44
N ASP A 189 11.65 -15.15 5.45
CA ASP A 189 12.82 -15.78 4.80
C ASP A 189 13.81 -14.83 4.11
N THR A 190 14.71 -14.24 4.91
CA THR A 190 15.66 -13.19 4.49
C THR A 190 16.47 -13.54 3.24
N LYS A 191 16.75 -14.82 2.98
CA LYS A 191 17.54 -15.23 1.80
C LYS A 191 16.72 -15.17 0.52
N GLU A 192 15.47 -15.63 0.56
CA GLU A 192 14.59 -15.58 -0.60
C GLU A 192 14.17 -14.14 -0.89
N THR A 193 13.84 -13.38 0.15
CA THR A 193 13.58 -11.94 0.08
C THR A 193 14.71 -11.19 -0.62
N LEU A 194 15.97 -11.41 -0.21
CA LEU A 194 17.15 -10.80 -0.84
C LEU A 194 17.29 -11.15 -2.33
N LYS A 195 17.00 -12.39 -2.72
CA LYS A 195 17.05 -12.79 -4.15
C LYS A 195 16.04 -12.02 -4.98
N ILE A 196 14.80 -11.91 -4.47
CA ILE A 196 13.73 -11.21 -5.17
C ILE A 196 14.07 -9.71 -5.30
N LEU A 197 14.49 -9.08 -4.20
CA LEU A 197 14.88 -7.66 -4.20
C LEU A 197 16.04 -7.37 -5.17
N ASN A 198 17.07 -8.22 -5.16
CA ASN A 198 18.20 -8.08 -6.09
C ASN A 198 17.75 -8.26 -7.55
N ALA A 199 16.85 -9.22 -7.83
CA ALA A 199 16.30 -9.39 -9.17
C ALA A 199 15.53 -8.16 -9.66
N MET A 200 14.79 -7.48 -8.78
CA MET A 200 14.12 -6.21 -9.13
C MET A 200 15.12 -5.08 -9.36
N ARG A 201 16.18 -5.00 -8.54
CA ARG A 201 17.25 -4.02 -8.71
C ARG A 201 18.04 -4.24 -10.01
N ASP A 202 18.28 -5.50 -10.40
CA ASP A 202 18.93 -5.84 -11.67
C ASP A 202 18.12 -5.38 -12.89
N LEU A 203 16.82 -5.16 -12.72
CA LEU A 203 15.93 -4.53 -13.72
C LEU A 203 15.94 -2.99 -13.66
N ASP A 204 16.74 -2.36 -12.80
CA ASP A 204 16.78 -0.91 -12.56
C ASP A 204 15.49 -0.34 -11.95
N ILE A 205 14.78 -1.13 -11.14
CA ILE A 205 13.55 -0.76 -10.43
C ILE A 205 13.90 -0.19 -9.05
N THR A 206 13.30 0.92 -8.68
CA THR A 206 13.42 1.52 -7.34
C THR A 206 12.62 0.71 -6.32
N LEU A 207 13.22 0.46 -5.14
CA LEU A 207 12.58 -0.26 -4.04
C LEU A 207 12.32 0.66 -2.86
N ALA A 208 11.07 0.71 -2.39
CA ALA A 208 10.67 1.48 -1.22
C ALA A 208 10.08 0.57 -0.14
N ILE A 209 10.37 0.89 1.12
CA ILE A 209 9.69 0.29 2.27
C ILE A 209 8.56 1.21 2.69
N ASP A 210 7.35 0.66 2.75
CA ASP A 210 6.14 1.36 3.16
C ASP A 210 5.76 1.07 4.62
N ASP A 211 4.95 1.95 5.23
CA ASP A 211 4.45 1.87 6.61
C ASP A 211 5.56 1.72 7.67
N PHE A 212 6.75 2.28 7.43
CA PHE A 212 7.89 2.09 8.30
C PHE A 212 7.68 2.70 9.69
N GLY A 213 7.95 1.89 10.71
CA GLY A 213 7.84 2.25 12.13
C GLY A 213 6.56 1.71 12.79
N THR A 214 5.61 1.17 12.04
CA THR A 214 4.39 0.56 12.60
C THR A 214 4.59 -0.90 13.03
N GLY A 215 5.68 -1.54 12.59
CA GLY A 215 6.00 -2.94 12.82
C GLY A 215 7.24 -3.18 13.69
N TYR A 216 7.76 -4.40 13.66
CA TYR A 216 8.97 -4.83 14.37
C TYR A 216 10.18 -4.82 13.43
N SER A 217 10.61 -3.65 12.97
CA SER A 217 11.80 -3.57 12.12
C SER A 217 13.07 -3.99 12.86
N SER A 218 13.74 -5.00 12.33
CA SER A 218 15.13 -5.23 12.68
C SER A 218 16.02 -4.36 11.80
N LEU A 219 16.63 -3.33 12.36
CA LEU A 219 17.61 -2.46 11.68
C LEU A 219 18.74 -3.26 10.99
N SER A 220 19.00 -4.48 11.46
CA SER A 220 19.98 -5.37 10.85
C SER A 220 19.61 -5.83 9.44
N TYR A 221 18.31 -5.94 9.15
CA TYR A 221 17.84 -6.33 7.82
C TYR A 221 17.83 -5.13 6.87
N LEU A 222 17.44 -3.96 7.34
CA LEU A 222 17.43 -2.74 6.51
C LEU A 222 18.81 -2.48 5.89
N LYS A 223 19.90 -2.72 6.63
CA LYS A 223 21.27 -2.60 6.11
C LYS A 223 21.62 -3.60 5.01
N GLN A 224 20.95 -4.75 4.94
CA GLN A 224 21.27 -5.83 4.01
C GLN A 224 20.46 -5.75 2.72
N PHE A 225 19.29 -5.11 2.77
CA PHE A 225 18.38 -5.02 1.64
C PHE A 225 18.75 -3.84 0.73
N PRO A 226 18.62 -4.00 -0.59
CA PRO A 226 18.92 -2.95 -1.55
C PRO A 226 17.74 -1.97 -1.67
N ILE A 227 17.46 -1.23 -0.58
CA ILE A 227 16.34 -0.30 -0.48
C ILE A 227 16.81 1.10 -0.84
N ASP A 228 16.04 1.80 -1.65
CA ASP A 228 16.32 3.16 -2.11
C ASP A 228 15.54 4.21 -1.33
N ILE A 229 14.30 3.91 -0.93
CA ILE A 229 13.41 4.86 -0.26
C ILE A 229 12.78 4.21 0.98
N LEU A 230 12.66 4.99 2.05
CA LEU A 230 11.95 4.64 3.27
C LEU A 230 10.77 5.60 3.45
N LYS A 231 9.53 5.08 3.46
CA LYS A 231 8.31 5.87 3.65
C LYS A 231 7.93 5.87 5.13
N ILE A 232 7.78 7.05 5.70
CA ILE A 232 7.32 7.22 7.10
C ILE A 232 5.80 7.26 7.06
N ASP A 233 5.17 6.31 7.78
CA ASP A 233 3.71 6.20 7.85
C ASP A 233 3.04 7.47 8.38
N GLN A 234 1.88 7.79 7.82
CA GLN A 234 1.07 8.96 8.14
C GLN A 234 0.68 9.05 9.62
N SER A 235 0.62 7.93 10.36
CA SER A 235 0.26 7.95 11.79
C SER A 235 1.26 8.72 12.64
N PHE A 236 2.55 8.72 12.27
CA PHE A 236 3.59 9.51 12.93
C PHE A 236 3.61 10.98 12.46
N ILE A 237 3.08 11.27 11.27
CA ILE A 237 3.07 12.63 10.72
C ILE A 237 1.88 13.43 11.21
N ARG A 238 0.71 12.77 11.40
CA ARG A 238 -0.54 13.43 11.78
C ARG A 238 -0.41 14.30 13.03
N ASP A 239 0.24 13.80 14.07
CA ASP A 239 0.34 14.46 15.37
C ASP A 239 1.74 15.05 15.63
N ILE A 240 2.60 15.11 14.60
CA ILE A 240 4.01 15.52 14.68
C ILE A 240 4.24 16.93 15.23
N THR A 241 3.26 17.83 15.14
CA THR A 241 3.35 19.19 15.66
C THR A 241 3.06 19.27 17.16
N THR A 242 2.31 18.30 17.70
CA THR A 242 1.80 18.31 19.09
C THR A 242 2.39 17.21 19.95
N ASP A 243 2.73 16.04 19.37
CA ASP A 243 3.30 14.91 20.11
C ASP A 243 4.83 14.89 20.04
N MET A 244 5.47 14.89 21.22
CA MET A 244 6.92 14.85 21.34
C MET A 244 7.50 13.47 21.00
N SER A 245 6.71 12.38 21.17
CA SER A 245 7.14 11.03 20.84
C SER A 245 7.22 10.86 19.34
N ASP A 246 6.19 11.31 18.62
CA ASP A 246 6.16 11.25 17.16
C ASP A 246 7.28 12.07 16.54
N LYS A 247 7.52 13.28 17.08
CA LYS A 247 8.70 14.10 16.70
C LYS A 247 10.01 13.33 16.86
N ALA A 248 10.20 12.68 17.99
CA ALA A 248 11.43 11.94 18.28
C ALA A 248 11.58 10.73 17.36
N ILE A 249 10.50 9.99 17.10
CA ILE A 249 10.47 8.84 16.20
C ILE A 249 10.82 9.26 14.78
N VAL A 250 10.13 10.25 14.22
CA VAL A 250 10.37 10.75 12.86
C VAL A 250 11.79 11.25 12.69
N SER A 251 12.29 12.04 13.67
CA SER A 251 13.68 12.53 13.64
C SER A 251 14.69 11.38 13.68
N ALA A 252 14.43 10.34 14.47
CA ALA A 252 15.30 9.16 14.55
C ALA A 252 15.29 8.36 13.25
N ILE A 253 14.12 8.17 12.62
CA ILE A 253 13.98 7.49 11.34
C ILE A 253 14.76 8.23 10.24
N ILE A 254 14.59 9.55 10.13
CA ILE A 254 15.29 10.35 9.12
C ILE A 254 16.81 10.30 9.35
N ALA A 255 17.27 10.42 10.60
CA ALA A 255 18.71 10.37 10.91
C ALA A 255 19.30 9.00 10.58
N MET A 256 18.58 7.91 10.88
CA MET A 256 18.97 6.53 10.56
C MET A 256 19.07 6.32 9.05
N ALA A 257 18.02 6.67 8.30
CA ALA A 257 17.97 6.49 6.86
C ALA A 257 19.13 7.22 6.16
N LYS A 258 19.44 8.43 6.59
CA LYS A 258 20.63 9.19 6.09
C LYS A 258 21.96 8.48 6.32
N GLN A 259 22.13 7.85 7.50
CA GLN A 259 23.36 7.08 7.77
C GLN A 259 23.47 5.82 6.92
N LEU A 260 22.36 5.31 6.40
CA LEU A 260 22.28 4.17 5.50
C LEU A 260 22.26 4.56 4.02
N GLU A 261 22.33 5.86 3.72
CA GLU A 261 22.24 6.41 2.35
C GLU A 261 20.91 6.04 1.67
N ILE A 262 19.81 6.01 2.44
CA ILE A 262 18.44 5.74 1.98
C ILE A 262 17.66 7.05 2.01
N ASP A 263 16.99 7.41 0.93
CA ASP A 263 16.12 8.57 0.86
C ASP A 263 14.85 8.38 1.72
N VAL A 264 14.30 9.47 2.25
CA VAL A 264 13.11 9.42 3.11
C VAL A 264 11.95 10.17 2.46
N LEU A 265 10.79 9.51 2.41
CA LEU A 265 9.52 10.09 2.02
C LEU A 265 8.57 10.08 3.22
N ALA A 266 8.03 11.24 3.60
CA ALA A 266 7.02 11.34 4.64
C ALA A 266 5.61 11.41 4.04
N GLU A 267 4.72 10.54 4.55
CA GLU A 267 3.33 10.46 4.11
C GLU A 267 2.38 11.29 4.99
N GLY A 268 1.17 11.57 4.46
CA GLY A 268 0.15 12.26 5.24
C GLY A 268 0.48 13.71 5.60
N VAL A 269 1.30 14.37 4.78
CA VAL A 269 1.62 15.80 4.98
C VAL A 269 0.42 16.66 4.60
N GLU A 270 -0.25 17.26 5.59
CA GLU A 270 -1.48 18.01 5.40
C GLU A 270 -1.34 19.49 5.70
N THR A 271 -0.31 19.90 6.45
CA THR A 271 -0.12 21.29 6.88
C THR A 271 1.29 21.82 6.59
N ILE A 272 1.42 23.14 6.53
CA ILE A 272 2.72 23.82 6.36
C ILE A 272 3.64 23.55 7.57
N GLU A 273 3.08 23.36 8.75
CA GLU A 273 3.81 23.03 9.96
C GLU A 273 4.45 21.63 9.85
N HIS A 274 3.73 20.64 9.29
CA HIS A 274 4.28 19.31 8.98
C HIS A 274 5.48 19.44 8.02
N GLN A 275 5.28 20.15 6.91
CA GLN A 275 6.32 20.40 5.90
C GLN A 275 7.54 21.07 6.52
N THR A 276 7.34 22.15 7.30
CA THR A 276 8.42 22.91 7.92
C THR A 276 9.25 22.05 8.87
N PHE A 277 8.58 21.23 9.69
CA PHE A 277 9.27 20.32 10.59
C PHE A 277 10.10 19.31 9.80
N LEU A 278 9.50 18.60 8.84
CA LEU A 278 10.18 17.60 8.01
C LEU A 278 11.38 18.19 7.27
N GLN A 279 11.23 19.38 6.71
CA GLN A 279 12.32 20.12 6.05
C GLN A 279 13.46 20.44 7.03
N SER A 280 13.14 20.84 8.27
CA SER A 280 14.14 21.12 9.30
C SER A 280 14.92 19.88 9.73
N GLN A 281 14.30 18.69 9.68
CA GLN A 281 14.95 17.40 9.95
C GLN A 281 15.72 16.88 8.73
N GLY A 282 15.49 17.51 7.56
CA GLY A 282 16.12 17.18 6.29
C GLY A 282 15.53 15.92 5.67
N CYS A 283 14.25 15.70 5.79
CA CYS A 283 13.50 14.75 4.98
C CYS A 283 13.64 15.13 3.50
N ASP A 284 13.68 14.13 2.62
CA ASP A 284 13.96 14.35 1.21
C ASP A 284 12.66 14.62 0.43
N TYR A 285 11.64 13.77 0.62
CA TYR A 285 10.40 13.79 -0.14
C TYR A 285 9.19 13.79 0.77
N VAL A 286 8.08 14.29 0.24
CA VAL A 286 6.79 14.33 0.94
C VAL A 286 5.64 13.97 0.01
N GLN A 287 4.59 13.40 0.63
CA GLN A 287 3.33 13.09 0.00
C GLN A 287 2.19 13.42 0.96
N GLY A 288 1.12 14.07 0.47
CA GLY A 288 -0.02 14.36 1.32
C GLY A 288 -1.00 15.37 0.73
N TYR A 289 -2.07 15.61 1.48
CA TYR A 289 -3.18 16.46 1.03
C TYR A 289 -2.84 17.96 1.00
N LEU A 290 -1.71 18.34 1.59
CA LEU A 290 -1.18 19.72 1.44
C LEU A 290 -0.94 20.04 -0.03
N TYR A 291 -0.47 19.06 -0.81
CA TYR A 291 -0.14 19.24 -2.22
C TYR A 291 -1.29 18.78 -3.12
N CYS A 292 -1.69 17.52 -3.01
CA CYS A 292 -2.76 16.96 -3.80
C CYS A 292 -3.35 15.70 -3.16
N ARG A 293 -4.67 15.54 -3.26
CA ARG A 293 -5.31 14.24 -3.02
C ARG A 293 -5.03 13.30 -4.20
N PRO A 294 -5.15 11.97 -4.04
CA PRO A 294 -5.10 11.07 -5.18
C PRO A 294 -6.13 11.45 -6.25
N ILE A 295 -5.70 11.58 -7.49
CA ILE A 295 -6.51 12.00 -8.66
C ILE A 295 -6.26 11.11 -9.87
N PRO A 296 -7.21 11.00 -10.82
CA PRO A 296 -7.01 10.28 -12.07
C PRO A 296 -5.84 10.83 -12.91
N ALA A 297 -5.27 9.99 -13.78
CA ALA A 297 -4.11 10.33 -14.60
C ALA A 297 -4.29 11.62 -15.44
N ASP A 298 -5.44 11.79 -16.09
CA ASP A 298 -5.70 12.99 -16.92
C ASP A 298 -5.82 14.27 -16.06
N GLU A 299 -6.34 14.15 -14.83
CA GLU A 299 -6.38 15.27 -13.88
C GLU A 299 -4.99 15.61 -13.36
N LEU A 300 -4.14 14.60 -13.06
CA LEU A 300 -2.73 14.79 -12.70
C LEU A 300 -2.00 15.60 -13.78
N PHE A 301 -2.15 15.21 -15.03
CA PHE A 301 -1.56 15.94 -16.17
C PHE A 301 -2.07 17.37 -16.27
N SER A 302 -3.38 17.58 -16.16
CA SER A 302 -4.00 18.91 -16.25
C SER A 302 -3.51 19.84 -15.13
N ARG A 303 -3.42 19.36 -13.88
CA ARG A 303 -2.93 20.14 -12.74
C ARG A 303 -1.44 20.44 -12.85
N TRP A 304 -0.64 19.48 -13.36
CA TRP A 304 0.76 19.72 -13.63
C TRP A 304 0.96 20.85 -14.64
N GLN A 305 0.24 20.82 -15.78
CA GLN A 305 0.32 21.88 -16.79
C GLN A 305 -0.02 23.27 -16.23
N LYS A 306 -0.93 23.33 -15.25
CA LYS A 306 -1.33 24.58 -14.58
C LYS A 306 -0.41 24.97 -13.43
N ASN A 307 0.61 24.16 -13.12
CA ASN A 307 1.51 24.31 -11.98
C ASN A 307 0.75 24.34 -10.63
N GLU A 308 -0.24 23.45 -10.47
CA GLU A 308 -1.11 23.34 -9.29
C GLU A 308 -0.75 22.17 -8.37
N LEU A 309 0.29 21.38 -8.70
CA LEU A 309 0.70 20.20 -7.90
C LEU A 309 1.78 20.52 -6.85
N THR A 310 2.45 21.67 -6.97
CA THR A 310 3.61 22.04 -6.17
C THR A 310 3.38 23.27 -5.28
N LYS A 311 2.19 23.83 -5.29
CA LYS A 311 1.79 24.95 -4.43
C LYS A 311 1.03 24.39 -3.23
N GLY A 312 1.76 24.10 -2.14
CA GLY A 312 1.20 23.98 -0.81
C GLY A 312 0.91 25.37 -0.21
#